data_1e65471f15578a218c19d60c4054deb2
#
_entry.id   1e65471f15578a218c19d60c4054deb2
#
_cell.length_a   1.000
_cell.length_b   1.000
_cell.length_c   1.000
_cell.angle_alpha   90.00
_cell.angle_beta   90.00
_cell.angle_gamma   90.00
#
_symmetry.space_group_name_H-M   'P 1'
#
loop_
_entity.id
_entity.type
_entity.pdbx_description
1 polymer ?
#
loop_
_entity_poly.entity_id
_entity_poly.type
_entity_poly.pdbx_seq_one_letter_code
_entity_poly.pdbx_strand_id
1 'polypeptide(L)'
;MDQYIGKMLDNRYEILERIGTGGMAIVYKAKCHRLNRLVAIKILKSDLAQNEEFRRRFNAESQAVAQLSHPNIVSVYDVSRGGDMEYIVMELIDGITLKQYMEKRGQLNWRESLHFITQIMRGLSHAHSRGIIHRDIKPQNIMVLRDGSVKVADFGIACLADSAQTLTQEALGSVHYISPEQARGDRPDARSDIYSSGVVLYAMLTGRLPFEGESAVSVAIQHLSSIPLAPREINPDIPEQLELICMKAMAPDLEHRYQSADAMIADLEAFRKNPEVEMKFDLSDLRPEENDEPTRTIRT
;
A
#
# COMPACT_ATOMS: atom_id res chain seq x y z
N MET A 1 -7.16 16.21 -27.56
CA MET A 1 -8.38 16.08 -26.72
C MET A 1 -8.40 14.67 -26.12
N ASP A 2 -8.76 14.52 -24.86
CA ASP A 2 -8.91 13.20 -24.24
C ASP A 2 -10.10 12.47 -24.86
N GLN A 3 -9.87 11.26 -25.36
CA GLN A 3 -10.86 10.52 -26.17
C GLN A 3 -12.08 10.05 -25.38
N TYR A 4 -12.03 10.09 -24.04
CA TYR A 4 -13.09 9.58 -23.17
C TYR A 4 -13.98 10.68 -22.61
N ILE A 5 -13.49 11.92 -22.47
CA ILE A 5 -14.28 13.03 -21.93
C ILE A 5 -15.52 13.29 -22.80
N GLY A 6 -16.68 13.38 -22.16
CA GLY A 6 -17.99 13.55 -22.82
C GLY A 6 -18.64 12.24 -23.28
N LYS A 7 -17.95 11.10 -23.19
CA LYS A 7 -18.57 9.79 -23.53
C LYS A 7 -19.45 9.28 -22.40
N MET A 8 -20.47 8.54 -22.82
CA MET A 8 -21.37 7.82 -21.93
C MET A 8 -21.00 6.33 -21.93
N LEU A 9 -20.65 5.78 -20.76
CA LEU A 9 -20.40 4.36 -20.58
C LEU A 9 -21.67 3.67 -20.12
N ASP A 10 -22.03 2.56 -20.78
CA ASP A 10 -23.22 1.73 -20.48
C ASP A 10 -24.53 2.51 -20.33
N ASN A 11 -24.68 3.63 -21.05
CA ASN A 11 -25.80 4.58 -20.93
C ASN A 11 -26.09 5.01 -19.47
N ARG A 12 -25.06 5.03 -18.65
CA ARG A 12 -25.17 5.27 -17.20
C ARG A 12 -24.16 6.26 -16.66
N TYR A 13 -22.91 6.21 -17.12
CA TYR A 13 -21.81 7.01 -16.60
C TYR A 13 -21.29 7.99 -17.64
N GLU A 14 -21.43 9.27 -17.38
CA GLU A 14 -20.89 10.34 -18.21
C GLU A 14 -19.50 10.74 -17.72
N ILE A 15 -18.49 10.61 -18.56
CA ILE A 15 -17.11 11.00 -18.25
C ILE A 15 -16.99 12.53 -18.30
N LEU A 16 -16.61 13.15 -17.17
CA LEU A 16 -16.55 14.60 -17.06
C LEU A 16 -15.14 15.15 -17.22
N GLU A 17 -14.19 14.63 -16.45
CA GLU A 17 -12.80 15.11 -16.46
C GLU A 17 -11.84 14.00 -16.03
N ARG A 18 -10.59 14.09 -16.50
CA ARG A 18 -9.51 13.21 -16.06
C ARG A 18 -8.95 13.72 -14.74
N ILE A 19 -8.88 12.85 -13.73
CA ILE A 19 -8.38 13.17 -12.39
C ILE A 19 -7.08 12.45 -12.04
N GLY A 20 -6.69 11.43 -12.80
CA GLY A 20 -5.43 10.73 -12.59
C GLY A 20 -5.00 9.91 -13.78
N THR A 21 -3.70 9.61 -13.85
CA THR A 21 -3.12 8.71 -14.85
C THR A 21 -2.08 7.84 -14.15
N GLY A 22 -2.26 6.53 -14.23
CA GLY A 22 -1.31 5.54 -13.76
C GLY A 22 -0.74 4.70 -14.91
N GLY A 23 0.18 3.79 -14.58
CA GLY A 23 0.82 2.90 -15.55
C GLY A 23 -0.18 2.04 -16.31
N MET A 24 -1.19 1.52 -15.63
CA MET A 24 -2.15 0.55 -16.19
C MET A 24 -3.49 1.16 -16.57
N ALA A 25 -3.88 2.27 -15.98
CA ALA A 25 -5.20 2.83 -16.11
C ALA A 25 -5.21 4.35 -16.03
N ILE A 26 -6.29 4.94 -16.50
CA ILE A 26 -6.58 6.37 -16.36
C ILE A 26 -7.84 6.51 -15.51
N VAL A 27 -7.83 7.44 -14.59
CA VAL A 27 -8.95 7.69 -13.66
C VAL A 27 -9.67 8.97 -14.05
N TYR A 28 -10.98 8.87 -14.14
CA TYR A 28 -11.87 9.97 -14.50
C TYR A 28 -12.88 10.23 -13.39
N LYS A 29 -13.24 11.48 -13.24
CA LYS A 29 -14.47 11.86 -12.56
C LYS A 29 -15.63 11.70 -13.54
N ALA A 30 -16.70 11.11 -13.09
CA ALA A 30 -17.88 10.85 -13.90
C ALA A 30 -19.17 11.09 -13.12
N LYS A 31 -20.27 11.23 -13.84
CA LYS A 31 -21.61 11.31 -13.26
C LYS A 31 -22.39 10.04 -13.56
N CYS A 32 -22.83 9.38 -12.50
CA CYS A 32 -23.81 8.31 -12.62
C CYS A 32 -25.22 8.91 -12.75
N HIS A 33 -25.81 8.88 -13.96
CA HIS A 33 -27.12 9.47 -14.20
C HIS A 33 -28.26 8.71 -13.49
N ARG A 34 -28.13 7.39 -13.32
CA ARG A 34 -29.15 6.57 -12.63
C ARG A 34 -29.29 6.90 -11.15
N LEU A 35 -28.16 7.18 -10.49
CA LEU A 35 -28.12 7.47 -9.05
C LEU A 35 -27.88 8.96 -8.76
N ASN A 36 -27.79 9.78 -9.82
CA ASN A 36 -27.53 11.23 -9.74
C ASN A 36 -26.39 11.60 -8.78
N ARG A 37 -25.27 10.87 -8.88
CA ARG A 37 -24.08 11.12 -8.04
C ARG A 37 -22.81 11.13 -8.85
N LEU A 38 -21.78 11.80 -8.33
CA LEU A 38 -20.43 11.75 -8.85
C LEU A 38 -19.73 10.46 -8.41
N VAL A 39 -18.92 9.91 -9.29
CA VAL A 39 -18.13 8.70 -9.08
C VAL A 39 -16.74 8.88 -9.69
N ALA A 40 -15.78 8.04 -9.31
CA ALA A 40 -14.53 7.86 -10.03
C ALA A 40 -14.64 6.63 -10.93
N ILE A 41 -14.09 6.72 -12.14
CA ILE A 41 -14.02 5.59 -13.06
C ILE A 41 -12.58 5.38 -13.46
N LYS A 42 -12.08 4.18 -13.21
CA LYS A 42 -10.75 3.72 -13.58
C LYS A 42 -10.86 2.89 -14.85
N ILE A 43 -10.35 3.42 -15.97
CA ILE A 43 -10.39 2.77 -17.29
C ILE A 43 -9.03 2.15 -17.56
N LEU A 44 -8.99 0.86 -17.86
CA LEU A 44 -7.79 0.15 -18.25
C LEU A 44 -7.28 0.67 -19.60
N LYS A 45 -5.96 0.87 -19.72
CA LYS A 45 -5.35 1.28 -20.99
C LYS A 45 -5.54 0.22 -22.06
N SER A 46 -5.72 0.64 -23.29
CA SER A 46 -6.12 -0.21 -24.42
C SER A 46 -5.12 -1.32 -24.74
N ASP A 47 -3.83 -1.08 -24.56
CA ASP A 47 -2.77 -2.06 -24.76
C ASP A 47 -2.88 -3.24 -23.78
N LEU A 48 -3.23 -2.96 -22.53
CA LEU A 48 -3.46 -3.99 -21.49
C LEU A 48 -4.83 -4.66 -21.64
N ALA A 49 -5.84 -3.93 -22.09
CA ALA A 49 -7.17 -4.45 -22.32
C ALA A 49 -7.23 -5.49 -23.48
N GLN A 50 -6.25 -5.47 -24.39
CA GLN A 50 -6.10 -6.45 -25.46
C GLN A 50 -5.53 -7.81 -24.97
N ASN A 51 -4.87 -7.84 -23.83
CA ASN A 51 -4.37 -9.08 -23.23
C ASN A 51 -5.50 -9.78 -22.45
N GLU A 52 -5.96 -10.93 -22.99
CA GLU A 52 -7.10 -11.66 -22.42
C GLU A 52 -6.82 -12.19 -21.01
N GLU A 53 -5.61 -12.67 -20.74
CA GLU A 53 -5.22 -13.15 -19.42
C GLU A 53 -5.21 -12.01 -18.39
N PHE A 54 -4.63 -10.87 -18.77
CA PHE A 54 -4.63 -9.67 -17.94
C PHE A 54 -6.05 -9.20 -17.64
N ARG A 55 -6.89 -9.12 -18.65
CA ARG A 55 -8.30 -8.71 -18.52
C ARG A 55 -9.09 -9.63 -17.60
N ARG A 56 -8.92 -10.95 -17.73
CA ARG A 56 -9.57 -11.92 -16.86
C ARG A 56 -9.15 -11.77 -15.40
N ARG A 57 -7.86 -11.56 -15.12
CA ARG A 57 -7.34 -11.31 -13.77
C ARG A 57 -7.89 -9.99 -13.23
N PHE A 58 -7.82 -8.93 -14.01
CA PHE A 58 -8.36 -7.61 -13.64
C PHE A 58 -9.83 -7.69 -13.21
N ASN A 59 -10.66 -8.38 -13.97
CA ASN A 59 -12.07 -8.57 -13.64
C ASN A 59 -12.27 -9.40 -12.37
N ALA A 60 -11.54 -10.50 -12.20
CA ALA A 60 -11.64 -11.35 -11.02
C ALA A 60 -11.23 -10.60 -9.74
N GLU A 61 -10.12 -9.88 -9.76
CA GLU A 61 -9.65 -9.08 -8.61
C GLU A 61 -10.59 -7.91 -8.31
N SER A 62 -11.08 -7.23 -9.34
CA SER A 62 -12.04 -6.14 -9.18
C SER A 62 -13.34 -6.60 -8.54
N GLN A 63 -13.84 -7.79 -8.90
CA GLN A 63 -15.04 -8.38 -8.29
C GLN A 63 -14.81 -8.76 -6.82
N ALA A 64 -13.63 -9.27 -6.48
CA ALA A 64 -13.28 -9.57 -5.09
C ALA A 64 -13.24 -8.29 -4.24
N VAL A 65 -12.60 -7.24 -4.74
CA VAL A 65 -12.52 -5.94 -4.05
C VAL A 65 -13.89 -5.26 -3.93
N ALA A 66 -14.78 -5.45 -4.90
CA ALA A 66 -16.13 -4.91 -4.87
C ALA A 66 -16.98 -5.45 -3.69
N GLN A 67 -16.57 -6.56 -3.08
CA GLN A 67 -17.23 -7.11 -1.88
C GLN A 67 -16.75 -6.45 -0.58
N LEU A 68 -15.68 -5.64 -0.62
CA LEU A 68 -15.19 -4.93 0.55
C LEU A 68 -16.04 -3.71 0.84
N SER A 69 -16.55 -3.63 2.08
CA SER A 69 -17.28 -2.47 2.59
C SER A 69 -16.70 -2.09 3.95
N HIS A 70 -15.94 -1.03 4.00
CA HIS A 70 -15.29 -0.55 5.22
C HIS A 70 -14.99 0.96 5.12
N PRO A 71 -15.13 1.75 6.20
CA PRO A 71 -14.89 3.20 6.16
C PRO A 71 -13.45 3.59 5.77
N ASN A 72 -12.48 2.70 5.96
CA ASN A 72 -11.08 2.95 5.60
C ASN A 72 -10.64 2.25 4.29
N ILE A 73 -11.60 1.87 3.44
CA ILE A 73 -11.37 1.33 2.10
C ILE A 73 -12.18 2.13 1.09
N VAL A 74 -11.59 2.50 -0.04
CA VAL A 74 -12.33 3.10 -1.15
C VAL A 74 -13.31 2.06 -1.71
N SER A 75 -14.59 2.40 -1.73
CA SER A 75 -15.64 1.48 -2.18
C SER A 75 -15.64 1.32 -3.69
N VAL A 76 -15.73 0.10 -4.17
CA VAL A 76 -16.01 -0.23 -5.56
C VAL A 76 -17.50 -0.42 -5.73
N TYR A 77 -18.10 0.33 -6.66
CA TYR A 77 -19.56 0.33 -6.87
C TYR A 77 -20.00 -0.59 -8.00
N ASP A 78 -19.17 -0.71 -9.04
CA ASP A 78 -19.47 -1.48 -10.23
C ASP A 78 -18.20 -1.86 -10.99
N VAL A 79 -18.28 -2.91 -11.79
CA VAL A 79 -17.21 -3.39 -12.64
C VAL A 79 -17.82 -3.62 -14.04
N SER A 80 -17.13 -3.22 -15.10
CA SER A 80 -17.59 -3.47 -16.47
C SER A 80 -17.82 -4.97 -16.72
N ARG A 81 -18.88 -5.30 -17.45
CA ARG A 81 -19.29 -6.69 -17.73
C ARG A 81 -19.09 -7.07 -19.20
N GLY A 82 -17.91 -6.85 -19.72
CA GLY A 82 -17.61 -7.15 -21.12
C GLY A 82 -17.94 -5.98 -22.06
N GLY A 83 -17.22 -5.92 -23.14
CA GLY A 83 -17.26 -4.84 -24.11
C GLY A 83 -15.85 -4.50 -24.56
N ASP A 84 -15.73 -3.45 -25.36
CA ASP A 84 -14.42 -2.99 -25.86
C ASP A 84 -13.58 -2.25 -24.79
N MET A 85 -14.15 -2.06 -23.61
CA MET A 85 -13.55 -1.23 -22.56
C MET A 85 -13.70 -1.87 -21.18
N GLU A 86 -12.57 -2.06 -20.49
CA GLU A 86 -12.54 -2.55 -19.11
C GLU A 86 -12.41 -1.37 -18.15
N TYR A 87 -13.36 -1.25 -17.22
CA TYR A 87 -13.35 -0.17 -16.25
C TYR A 87 -13.95 -0.60 -14.88
N ILE A 88 -13.59 0.15 -13.85
CA ILE A 88 -14.12 0.01 -12.50
C ILE A 88 -14.75 1.34 -12.11
N VAL A 89 -15.94 1.28 -11.53
CA VAL A 89 -16.63 2.44 -10.94
C VAL A 89 -16.43 2.40 -9.43
N MET A 90 -15.92 3.47 -8.87
CA MET A 90 -15.60 3.55 -7.45
C MET A 90 -16.03 4.87 -6.83
N GLU A 91 -15.96 4.91 -5.52
CA GLU A 91 -16.17 6.11 -4.72
C GLU A 91 -15.23 7.23 -5.19
N LEU A 92 -15.81 8.41 -5.45
CA LEU A 92 -15.03 9.62 -5.69
C LEU A 92 -14.62 10.22 -4.35
N ILE A 93 -13.31 10.28 -4.09
CA ILE A 93 -12.76 10.79 -2.84
C ILE A 93 -12.48 12.30 -2.97
N ASP A 94 -13.07 13.08 -2.07
CA ASP A 94 -12.70 14.49 -1.86
C ASP A 94 -11.52 14.57 -0.89
N GLY A 95 -10.33 14.46 -1.42
CA GLY A 95 -9.10 14.41 -0.65
C GLY A 95 -7.86 14.41 -1.54
N ILE A 96 -6.73 14.15 -0.91
CA ILE A 96 -5.42 14.01 -1.58
C ILE A 96 -4.77 12.69 -1.19
N THR A 97 -3.79 12.23 -1.96
CA THR A 97 -3.00 11.06 -1.57
C THR A 97 -2.14 11.37 -0.34
N LEU A 98 -1.84 10.34 0.45
CA LEU A 98 -0.92 10.48 1.58
C LEU A 98 0.46 10.97 1.10
N LYS A 99 0.89 10.57 -0.11
CA LYS A 99 2.11 11.09 -0.72
C LYS A 99 2.06 12.61 -0.86
N GLN A 100 1.01 13.16 -1.48
CA GLN A 100 0.83 14.61 -1.63
C GLN A 100 0.72 15.31 -0.28
N TYR A 101 0.07 14.67 0.70
CA TYR A 101 -0.03 15.18 2.06
C TYR A 101 1.35 15.29 2.72
N MET A 102 2.17 14.25 2.65
CA MET A 102 3.54 14.24 3.17
C MET A 102 4.45 15.22 2.45
N GLU A 103 4.35 15.37 1.12
CA GLU A 103 5.12 16.35 0.34
C GLU A 103 4.82 17.79 0.77
N LYS A 104 3.58 18.09 1.15
CA LYS A 104 3.18 19.42 1.64
C LYS A 104 3.58 19.69 3.08
N ARG A 105 3.59 18.66 3.93
CA ARG A 105 3.79 18.76 5.38
C ARG A 105 5.22 18.43 5.81
N GLY A 106 5.95 17.67 4.97
CA GLY A 106 7.20 17.05 5.36
C GLY A 106 6.98 15.93 6.38
N GLN A 107 7.80 15.89 7.41
CA GLN A 107 7.63 14.95 8.53
C GLN A 107 6.33 15.21 9.29
N LEU A 108 5.58 14.15 9.55
CA LEU A 108 4.33 14.24 10.29
C LEU A 108 4.57 14.13 11.81
N ASN A 109 3.69 14.76 12.58
CA ASN A 109 3.65 14.55 14.02
C ASN A 109 3.31 13.08 14.32
N TRP A 110 3.91 12.49 15.36
CA TRP A 110 3.70 11.08 15.68
C TRP A 110 2.23 10.74 16.04
N ARG A 111 1.47 11.70 16.59
CA ARG A 111 0.04 11.49 16.87
C ARG A 111 -0.78 11.41 15.59
N GLU A 112 -0.46 12.24 14.62
CA GLU A 112 -1.07 12.20 13.29
C GLU A 112 -0.70 10.91 12.56
N SER A 113 0.58 10.50 12.63
CA SER A 113 1.06 9.23 12.07
C SER A 113 0.35 8.02 12.71
N LEU A 114 0.17 8.04 14.04
CA LEU A 114 -0.58 7.01 14.76
C LEU A 114 -2.05 6.96 14.30
N HIS A 115 -2.67 8.12 14.11
CA HIS A 115 -4.05 8.22 13.64
C HIS A 115 -4.21 7.64 12.23
N PHE A 116 -3.30 7.95 11.32
CA PHE A 116 -3.34 7.46 9.95
C PHE A 116 -3.04 5.96 9.87
N ILE A 117 -1.96 5.51 10.50
CA ILE A 117 -1.59 4.09 10.42
C ILE A 117 -2.66 3.17 11.03
N THR A 118 -3.30 3.60 12.12
CA THR A 118 -4.38 2.82 12.74
C THR A 118 -5.55 2.63 11.77
N GLN A 119 -5.93 3.64 11.03
CA GLN A 119 -6.99 3.56 10.04
C GLN A 119 -6.60 2.67 8.84
N ILE A 120 -5.36 2.80 8.35
CA ILE A 120 -4.82 1.94 7.28
C ILE A 120 -4.91 0.47 7.71
N MET A 121 -4.43 0.16 8.92
CA MET A 121 -4.43 -1.21 9.43
C MET A 121 -5.85 -1.76 9.62
N ARG A 122 -6.82 -0.95 10.02
CA ARG A 122 -8.24 -1.37 10.11
C ARG A 122 -8.80 -1.73 8.75
N GLY A 123 -8.50 -0.94 7.71
CA GLY A 123 -8.88 -1.28 6.33
C GLY A 123 -8.25 -2.59 5.87
N LEU A 124 -6.96 -2.77 6.12
CA LEU A 124 -6.25 -4.01 5.78
C LEU A 124 -6.76 -5.22 6.56
N SER A 125 -7.04 -5.09 7.86
CA SER A 125 -7.65 -6.17 8.66
C SER A 125 -8.96 -6.65 8.04
N HIS A 126 -9.82 -5.73 7.60
CA HIS A 126 -11.06 -6.05 6.93
C HIS A 126 -10.83 -6.82 5.61
N ALA A 127 -9.90 -6.39 4.79
CA ALA A 127 -9.55 -7.08 3.53
C ALA A 127 -8.95 -8.46 3.79
N HIS A 128 -7.98 -8.55 4.70
CA HIS A 128 -7.31 -9.80 5.06
C HIS A 128 -8.27 -10.86 5.61
N SER A 129 -9.26 -10.45 6.40
CA SER A 129 -10.30 -11.36 6.91
C SER A 129 -11.15 -12.02 5.81
N ARG A 130 -11.10 -11.46 4.60
CA ARG A 130 -11.76 -11.97 3.38
C ARG A 130 -10.79 -12.58 2.38
N GLY A 131 -9.54 -12.83 2.80
CA GLY A 131 -8.51 -13.42 1.94
C GLY A 131 -7.96 -12.49 0.87
N ILE A 132 -8.21 -11.18 0.98
CA ILE A 132 -7.73 -10.18 0.01
C ILE A 132 -6.48 -9.51 0.55
N ILE A 133 -5.38 -9.65 -0.19
CA ILE A 133 -4.09 -9.02 0.09
C ILE A 133 -3.92 -7.84 -0.86
N HIS A 134 -3.47 -6.70 -0.34
CA HIS A 134 -3.32 -5.48 -1.15
C HIS A 134 -2.13 -5.58 -2.11
N ARG A 135 -0.97 -6.00 -1.62
CA ARG A 135 0.29 -6.23 -2.36
C ARG A 135 1.04 -4.98 -2.82
N ASP A 136 0.45 -3.80 -2.73
CA ASP A 136 1.08 -2.53 -3.15
C ASP A 136 0.72 -1.37 -2.21
N ILE A 137 0.89 -1.56 -0.90
CA ILE A 137 0.69 -0.51 0.10
C ILE A 137 1.83 0.52 -0.02
N LYS A 138 1.45 1.74 -0.31
CA LYS A 138 2.33 2.91 -0.44
C LYS A 138 1.53 4.20 -0.32
N PRO A 139 2.16 5.35 -0.03
CA PRO A 139 1.45 6.61 0.16
C PRO A 139 0.60 7.06 -1.03
N GLN A 140 0.94 6.65 -2.24
CA GLN A 140 0.16 6.94 -3.46
C GLN A 140 -1.20 6.24 -3.48
N ASN A 141 -1.31 5.09 -2.80
CA ASN A 141 -2.52 4.27 -2.73
C ASN A 141 -3.33 4.49 -1.45
N ILE A 142 -3.05 5.56 -0.72
CA ILE A 142 -3.75 5.94 0.50
C ILE A 142 -4.30 7.34 0.31
N MET A 143 -5.61 7.51 0.51
CA MET A 143 -6.29 8.79 0.39
C MET A 143 -6.52 9.40 1.77
N VAL A 144 -6.18 10.66 1.92
CA VAL A 144 -6.45 11.48 3.12
C VAL A 144 -7.59 12.44 2.78
N LEU A 145 -8.69 12.30 3.49
CA LEU A 145 -9.88 13.13 3.32
C LEU A 145 -9.77 14.42 4.13
N ARG A 146 -10.63 15.40 3.84
CA ARG A 146 -10.63 16.71 4.51
C ARG A 146 -10.91 16.64 6.00
N ASP A 147 -11.66 15.64 6.45
CA ASP A 147 -11.98 15.41 7.86
C ASP A 147 -10.87 14.66 8.63
N GLY A 148 -9.75 14.34 7.98
CA GLY A 148 -8.63 13.58 8.54
C GLY A 148 -8.85 12.07 8.53
N SER A 149 -9.93 11.56 7.95
CA SER A 149 -10.09 10.14 7.72
C SER A 149 -9.21 9.66 6.57
N VAL A 150 -8.88 8.36 6.59
CA VAL A 150 -7.97 7.73 5.62
C VAL A 150 -8.67 6.55 4.96
N LYS A 151 -8.49 6.41 3.66
CA LYS A 151 -8.99 5.27 2.89
C LYS A 151 -7.88 4.64 2.06
N VAL A 152 -7.78 3.32 2.13
CA VAL A 152 -6.89 2.53 1.27
C VAL A 152 -7.57 2.34 -0.09
N ALA A 153 -6.83 2.61 -1.15
CA ALA A 153 -7.26 2.50 -2.55
C ALA A 153 -6.43 1.47 -3.31
N ASP A 154 -6.89 1.09 -4.49
CA ASP A 154 -6.13 0.30 -5.48
C ASP A 154 -5.67 -1.09 -4.99
N PHE A 155 -6.55 -1.85 -4.35
CA PHE A 155 -6.30 -3.25 -3.99
C PHE A 155 -5.98 -4.12 -5.21
N GLY A 156 -4.89 -4.88 -5.13
CA GLY A 156 -4.60 -6.06 -5.95
C GLY A 156 -4.26 -5.84 -7.43
N ILE A 157 -4.69 -4.74 -8.02
CA ILE A 157 -4.63 -4.51 -9.47
C ILE A 157 -3.19 -4.34 -9.99
N ALA A 158 -2.26 -3.89 -9.13
CA ALA A 158 -0.86 -3.66 -9.52
C ALA A 158 -0.07 -4.95 -9.73
N CYS A 159 -0.41 -6.04 -9.05
CA CYS A 159 0.31 -7.32 -9.15
C CYS A 159 0.16 -8.01 -10.50
N LEU A 160 -0.77 -7.54 -11.34
CA LEU A 160 -0.97 -8.06 -12.69
C LEU A 160 0.11 -7.59 -13.68
N ALA A 161 0.78 -6.47 -13.38
CA ALA A 161 1.80 -5.90 -14.24
C ALA A 161 3.19 -6.55 -14.08
N ASP A 162 3.46 -7.20 -12.94
CA ASP A 162 4.77 -7.78 -12.63
C ASP A 162 5.14 -9.00 -13.47
N SER A 163 4.18 -9.61 -14.17
CA SER A 163 4.44 -10.73 -15.06
C SER A 163 4.88 -10.32 -16.48
N ALA A 164 4.83 -9.05 -16.83
CA ALA A 164 5.16 -8.56 -18.17
C ALA A 164 5.81 -7.19 -18.13
N GLN A 165 7.13 -7.19 -17.95
CA GLN A 165 8.05 -6.15 -18.44
C GLN A 165 7.87 -4.69 -17.99
N THR A 166 9.02 -4.15 -17.70
CA THR A 166 9.48 -2.77 -17.68
C THR A 166 9.50 -2.09 -16.32
N LEU A 167 10.73 -1.82 -15.89
CA LEU A 167 11.17 -0.84 -14.89
C LEU A 167 10.65 0.56 -15.28
N THR A 168 9.36 0.78 -15.10
CA THR A 168 8.77 2.12 -15.23
C THR A 168 9.09 2.93 -13.97
N GLN A 169 9.01 4.24 -14.08
CA GLN A 169 9.19 5.15 -12.94
C GLN A 169 8.21 4.85 -11.78
N GLU A 170 7.09 4.19 -12.06
CA GLU A 170 6.12 3.70 -11.06
C GLU A 170 6.61 2.45 -10.33
N ALA A 171 7.31 1.54 -11.02
CA ALA A 171 7.97 0.40 -10.39
C ALA A 171 9.08 0.85 -9.43
N LEU A 172 9.83 1.92 -9.79
CA LEU A 172 10.79 2.57 -8.89
C LEU A 172 10.12 3.14 -7.63
N GLY A 173 8.92 3.71 -7.74
CA GLY A 173 8.16 4.21 -6.60
C GLY A 173 7.67 3.11 -5.67
N SER A 174 7.29 1.95 -6.20
CA SER A 174 6.78 0.82 -5.42
C SER A 174 7.89 0.07 -4.68
N VAL A 175 9.11 -0.01 -5.23
CA VAL A 175 10.22 -0.75 -4.63
C VAL A 175 10.62 -0.23 -3.25
N HIS A 176 10.39 1.03 -2.96
CA HIS A 176 10.67 1.62 -1.65
C HIS A 176 9.80 1.06 -0.51
N TYR A 177 8.69 0.43 -0.85
CA TYR A 177 7.69 -0.13 0.09
C TYR A 177 7.56 -1.64 -0.01
N ILE A 178 8.34 -2.29 -0.88
CA ILE A 178 8.26 -3.73 -1.13
C ILE A 178 8.68 -4.55 0.10
N SER A 179 7.99 -5.66 0.36
CA SER A 179 8.41 -6.57 1.41
C SER A 179 9.59 -7.45 0.97
N PRO A 180 10.40 -7.96 1.92
CA PRO A 180 11.51 -8.87 1.60
C PRO A 180 11.08 -10.10 0.79
N GLU A 181 9.96 -10.73 1.14
CA GLU A 181 9.42 -11.88 0.42
C GLU A 181 9.00 -11.52 -1.01
N GLN A 182 8.42 -10.35 -1.23
CA GLN A 182 8.12 -9.87 -2.60
C GLN A 182 9.39 -9.57 -3.39
N ALA A 183 10.41 -8.98 -2.75
CA ALA A 183 11.70 -8.73 -3.38
C ALA A 183 12.42 -10.02 -3.81
N ARG A 184 12.21 -11.13 -3.10
CA ARG A 184 12.69 -12.47 -3.50
C ARG A 184 11.84 -13.12 -4.59
N GLY A 185 10.65 -12.61 -4.88
CA GLY A 185 9.69 -13.21 -5.80
C GLY A 185 8.80 -14.28 -5.16
N ASP A 186 8.78 -14.36 -3.84
CA ASP A 186 7.89 -15.25 -3.09
C ASP A 186 6.43 -14.75 -3.14
N ARG A 187 5.50 -15.65 -2.90
CA ARG A 187 4.08 -15.29 -2.86
C ARG A 187 3.77 -14.42 -1.64
N PRO A 188 3.25 -13.19 -1.82
CA PRO A 188 2.90 -12.33 -0.71
C PRO A 188 1.68 -12.86 0.05
N ASP A 189 1.65 -12.59 1.35
CA ASP A 189 0.50 -12.81 2.23
C ASP A 189 0.15 -11.52 3.01
N ALA A 190 -0.73 -11.61 4.00
CA ALA A 190 -1.13 -10.47 4.83
C ALA A 190 0.06 -9.77 5.51
N ARG A 191 1.12 -10.50 5.84
CA ARG A 191 2.32 -9.94 6.48
C ARG A 191 3.15 -9.07 5.53
N SER A 192 3.01 -9.25 4.21
CA SER A 192 3.62 -8.37 3.22
C SER A 192 3.01 -6.96 3.26
N ASP A 193 1.68 -6.85 3.38
CA ASP A 193 0.99 -5.58 3.56
C ASP A 193 1.37 -4.91 4.89
N ILE A 194 1.59 -5.69 5.95
CA ILE A 194 2.04 -5.20 7.26
C ILE A 194 3.43 -4.58 7.15
N TYR A 195 4.36 -5.25 6.45
CA TYR A 195 5.70 -4.71 6.22
C TYR A 195 5.63 -3.36 5.48
N SER A 196 4.92 -3.31 4.37
CA SER A 196 4.75 -2.09 3.58
C SER A 196 4.08 -0.97 4.39
N SER A 197 3.12 -1.30 5.26
CA SER A 197 2.50 -0.35 6.20
C SER A 197 3.50 0.16 7.23
N GLY A 198 4.42 -0.69 7.69
CA GLY A 198 5.55 -0.30 8.54
C GLY A 198 6.47 0.71 7.86
N VAL A 199 6.77 0.51 6.57
CA VAL A 199 7.56 1.46 5.77
C VAL A 199 6.83 2.80 5.62
N VAL A 200 5.52 2.79 5.40
CA VAL A 200 4.68 4.00 5.38
C VAL A 200 4.74 4.74 6.72
N LEU A 201 4.60 4.01 7.82
CA LEU A 201 4.71 4.58 9.17
C LEU A 201 6.10 5.19 9.41
N TYR A 202 7.15 4.48 9.03
CA TYR A 202 8.53 4.97 9.10
C TYR A 202 8.69 6.30 8.35
N ALA A 203 8.21 6.37 7.11
CA ALA A 203 8.28 7.57 6.30
C ALA A 203 7.48 8.74 6.90
N MET A 204 6.30 8.48 7.47
CA MET A 204 5.51 9.51 8.17
C MET A 204 6.24 10.06 9.38
N LEU A 205 6.82 9.19 10.21
CA LEU A 205 7.48 9.54 11.47
C LEU A 205 8.80 10.29 11.25
N THR A 206 9.56 9.92 10.24
CA THR A 206 10.94 10.41 10.01
C THR A 206 11.05 11.44 8.89
N GLY A 207 10.07 11.50 7.99
CA GLY A 207 10.16 12.27 6.75
C GLY A 207 11.14 11.69 5.72
N ARG A 208 11.62 10.47 5.93
CA ARG A 208 12.58 9.78 5.07
C ARG A 208 12.15 8.35 4.77
N LEU A 209 12.62 7.81 3.66
CA LEU A 209 12.52 6.37 3.39
C LEU A 209 13.54 5.60 4.22
N PRO A 210 13.23 4.35 4.66
CA PRO A 210 14.21 3.53 5.38
C PRO A 210 15.41 3.14 4.53
N PHE A 211 15.18 2.96 3.23
CA PHE A 211 16.21 2.58 2.25
C PHE A 211 16.10 3.44 1.00
N GLU A 212 17.24 3.89 0.51
CA GLU A 212 17.39 4.67 -0.72
C GLU A 212 18.55 4.12 -1.53
N GLY A 213 18.51 4.31 -2.85
CA GLY A 213 19.57 3.84 -3.75
C GLY A 213 19.38 4.34 -5.17
N GLU A 214 20.43 4.19 -5.98
CA GLU A 214 20.46 4.65 -7.36
C GLU A 214 19.59 3.81 -8.32
N SER A 215 19.19 2.62 -7.91
CA SER A 215 18.38 1.70 -8.71
C SER A 215 17.34 0.96 -7.86
N ALA A 216 16.26 0.51 -8.52
CA ALA A 216 15.26 -0.35 -7.89
C ALA A 216 15.88 -1.63 -7.29
N VAL A 217 16.86 -2.21 -7.97
CA VAL A 217 17.56 -3.42 -7.50
C VAL A 217 18.33 -3.15 -6.22
N SER A 218 19.06 -2.01 -6.14
CA SER A 218 19.81 -1.65 -4.93
C SER A 218 18.90 -1.44 -3.72
N VAL A 219 17.74 -0.83 -3.92
CA VAL A 219 16.73 -0.65 -2.85
C VAL A 219 16.12 -1.98 -2.45
N ALA A 220 15.76 -2.84 -3.40
CA ALA A 220 15.22 -4.18 -3.12
C ALA A 220 16.20 -5.03 -2.29
N ILE A 221 17.49 -5.00 -2.61
CA ILE A 221 18.53 -5.71 -1.86
C ILE A 221 18.60 -5.20 -0.41
N GLN A 222 18.47 -3.90 -0.17
CA GLN A 222 18.46 -3.35 1.18
C GLN A 222 17.28 -3.86 2.01
N HIS A 223 16.08 -4.01 1.41
CA HIS A 223 14.93 -4.64 2.09
C HIS A 223 15.20 -6.10 2.49
N LEU A 224 16.06 -6.80 1.75
CA LEU A 224 16.43 -8.20 2.03
C LEU A 224 17.48 -8.36 3.14
N SER A 225 18.44 -7.44 3.20
CA SER A 225 19.70 -7.68 3.92
C SER A 225 20.12 -6.55 4.88
N SER A 226 19.42 -5.42 4.88
CA SER A 226 19.82 -4.26 5.67
C SER A 226 18.81 -3.96 6.78
N ILE A 227 19.31 -3.43 7.90
CA ILE A 227 18.50 -2.87 8.98
C ILE A 227 18.52 -1.35 8.82
N PRO A 228 17.38 -0.68 8.74
CA PRO A 228 17.35 0.78 8.63
C PRO A 228 17.74 1.43 9.98
N LEU A 229 18.09 2.71 9.93
CA LEU A 229 18.20 3.49 11.16
C LEU A 229 16.88 3.44 11.92
N ALA A 230 16.95 3.30 13.24
CA ALA A 230 15.74 3.37 14.05
C ALA A 230 15.12 4.77 13.96
N PRO A 231 13.78 4.90 13.93
CA PRO A 231 13.12 6.20 13.78
C PRO A 231 13.60 7.28 14.77
N ARG A 232 13.93 6.91 16.01
CA ARG A 232 14.41 7.84 17.04
C ARG A 232 15.85 8.31 16.83
N GLU A 233 16.65 7.59 16.05
CA GLU A 233 17.98 8.06 15.61
C GLU A 233 17.86 9.24 14.64
N ILE A 234 16.72 9.36 13.95
CA ILE A 234 16.41 10.46 13.02
C ILE A 234 15.64 11.56 13.75
N ASN A 235 14.63 11.19 14.53
CA ASN A 235 13.79 12.11 15.29
C ASN A 235 13.57 11.60 16.72
N PRO A 236 14.32 12.13 17.71
CA PRO A 236 14.22 11.71 19.10
C PRO A 236 12.85 11.97 19.76
N ASP A 237 12.00 12.81 19.17
CA ASP A 237 10.67 13.14 19.70
C ASP A 237 9.65 12.02 19.46
N ILE A 238 10.01 10.99 18.71
CA ILE A 238 9.17 9.82 18.47
C ILE A 238 9.16 8.98 19.77
N PRO A 239 7.96 8.60 20.29
CA PRO A 239 7.88 7.69 21.41
C PRO A 239 8.52 6.33 21.11
N GLU A 240 9.25 5.79 22.08
CA GLU A 240 9.95 4.51 21.93
C GLU A 240 9.02 3.36 21.54
N GLN A 241 7.86 3.28 22.15
CA GLN A 241 6.87 2.23 21.84
C GLN A 241 6.37 2.30 20.42
N LEU A 242 6.20 3.51 19.88
CA LEU A 242 5.79 3.67 18.47
C LEU A 242 6.91 3.31 17.50
N GLU A 243 8.17 3.61 17.86
CA GLU A 243 9.35 3.11 17.14
C GLU A 243 9.36 1.59 17.09
N LEU A 244 9.16 0.93 18.24
CA LEU A 244 9.16 -0.53 18.32
C LEU A 244 8.04 -1.15 17.49
N ILE A 245 6.84 -0.57 17.48
CA ILE A 245 5.75 -1.01 16.61
C ILE A 245 6.15 -0.89 15.13
N CYS A 246 6.72 0.25 14.74
CA CYS A 246 7.18 0.49 13.38
C CYS A 246 8.21 -0.55 12.96
N MET A 247 9.24 -0.75 13.77
CA MET A 247 10.34 -1.66 13.47
C MET A 247 9.91 -3.13 13.48
N LYS A 248 9.00 -3.53 14.37
CA LYS A 248 8.39 -4.87 14.36
C LYS A 248 7.60 -5.13 13.08
N ALA A 249 6.81 -4.15 12.62
CA ALA A 249 6.10 -4.26 11.34
C ALA A 249 7.08 -4.45 10.17
N MET A 250 8.27 -3.84 10.24
CA MET A 250 9.33 -3.92 9.23
C MET A 250 10.34 -5.05 9.47
N ALA A 251 10.09 -5.99 10.37
CA ALA A 251 10.98 -7.13 10.58
C ALA A 251 11.14 -7.92 9.28
N PRO A 252 12.39 -8.15 8.79
CA PRO A 252 12.63 -8.92 7.58
C PRO A 252 12.15 -10.36 7.69
N ASP A 253 12.36 -10.98 8.85
CA ASP A 253 11.87 -12.31 9.16
C ASP A 253 10.38 -12.28 9.46
N LEU A 254 9.62 -13.15 8.78
CA LEU A 254 8.18 -13.29 8.94
C LEU A 254 7.77 -13.72 10.36
N GLU A 255 8.59 -14.51 11.05
CA GLU A 255 8.30 -14.99 12.41
C GLU A 255 8.42 -13.88 13.45
N HIS A 256 9.29 -12.90 13.24
CA HIS A 256 9.46 -11.74 14.12
C HIS A 256 8.53 -10.58 13.81
N ARG A 257 7.88 -10.61 12.63
CA ARG A 257 6.91 -9.59 12.20
C ARG A 257 5.55 -9.82 12.84
N TYR A 258 4.68 -8.83 12.84
CA TYR A 258 3.27 -9.04 13.18
C TYR A 258 2.64 -10.12 12.29
N GLN A 259 1.97 -11.08 12.91
CA GLN A 259 1.35 -12.22 12.18
C GLN A 259 0.00 -11.86 11.55
N SER A 260 -0.62 -10.75 12.00
CA SER A 260 -1.88 -10.24 11.46
C SER A 260 -1.97 -8.74 11.62
N ALA A 261 -2.82 -8.11 10.80
CA ALA A 261 -3.15 -6.69 10.96
C ALA A 261 -3.78 -6.42 12.34
N ASP A 262 -4.59 -7.33 12.86
CA ASP A 262 -5.20 -7.20 14.18
C ASP A 262 -4.16 -7.20 15.31
N ALA A 263 -3.09 -7.97 15.18
CA ALA A 263 -1.99 -7.95 16.16
C ALA A 263 -1.30 -6.59 16.20
N MET A 264 -1.05 -5.98 15.04
CA MET A 264 -0.49 -4.61 14.97
C MET A 264 -1.47 -3.57 15.52
N ILE A 265 -2.76 -3.68 15.19
CA ILE A 265 -3.79 -2.78 15.72
C ILE A 265 -3.85 -2.86 17.24
N ALA A 266 -3.75 -4.06 17.83
CA ALA A 266 -3.76 -4.25 19.27
C ALA A 266 -2.62 -3.47 19.95
N ASP A 267 -1.40 -3.51 19.41
CA ASP A 267 -0.26 -2.76 19.94
C ASP A 267 -0.43 -1.24 19.74
N LEU A 268 -0.94 -0.79 18.58
CA LEU A 268 -1.25 0.62 18.33
C LEU A 268 -2.30 1.17 19.31
N GLU A 269 -3.35 0.39 19.59
CA GLU A 269 -4.40 0.76 20.54
C GLU A 269 -3.90 0.73 22.00
N ALA A 270 -3.07 -0.25 22.36
CA ALA A 270 -2.44 -0.31 23.67
C ALA A 270 -1.54 0.92 23.91
N PHE A 271 -0.70 1.27 22.93
CA PHE A 271 0.13 2.47 22.97
C PHE A 271 -0.71 3.76 23.08
N ARG A 272 -1.80 3.86 22.33
CA ARG A 272 -2.69 5.02 22.38
C ARG A 272 -3.31 5.22 23.76
N LYS A 273 -3.64 4.14 24.45
CA LYS A 273 -4.20 4.17 25.81
C LYS A 273 -3.15 4.43 26.89
N ASN A 274 -1.96 3.88 26.71
CA ASN A 274 -0.83 4.02 27.62
C ASN A 274 0.48 4.12 26.85
N PRO A 275 1.02 5.32 26.64
CA PRO A 275 2.28 5.53 25.93
C PRO A 275 3.50 4.83 26.55
N GLU A 276 3.43 4.45 27.84
CA GLU A 276 4.48 3.72 28.57
C GLU A 276 4.24 2.20 28.57
N VAL A 277 3.37 1.68 27.71
CA VAL A 277 3.10 0.24 27.61
C VAL A 277 4.38 -0.52 27.27
N GLU A 278 4.64 -1.62 27.98
CA GLU A 278 5.76 -2.49 27.66
C GLU A 278 5.49 -3.27 26.38
N MET A 279 6.42 -3.17 25.43
CA MET A 279 6.35 -3.88 24.14
C MET A 279 7.18 -5.16 24.22
N LYS A 280 6.63 -6.26 23.72
CA LYS A 280 7.31 -7.57 23.64
C LYS A 280 8.18 -7.71 22.37
N PHE A 281 8.89 -6.68 22.02
CA PHE A 281 9.76 -6.64 20.85
C PHE A 281 10.96 -5.75 21.17
N ASP A 282 12.14 -6.20 20.76
CA ASP A 282 13.38 -5.46 20.90
C ASP A 282 14.03 -5.28 19.52
N LEU A 283 14.78 -4.20 19.35
CA LEU A 283 15.47 -3.94 18.08
C LEU A 283 16.55 -4.98 17.77
N SER A 284 17.03 -5.72 18.77
CA SER A 284 17.93 -6.85 18.57
C SER A 284 17.27 -8.01 17.81
N ASP A 285 15.95 -8.14 17.88
CA ASP A 285 15.19 -9.16 17.14
C ASP A 285 15.26 -8.98 15.62
N LEU A 286 15.70 -7.80 15.16
CA LEU A 286 15.90 -7.51 13.72
C LEU A 286 17.24 -8.02 13.19
N ARG A 287 18.18 -8.36 14.06
CA ARG A 287 19.50 -8.86 13.62
C ARG A 287 19.33 -10.28 13.09
N PRO A 288 19.92 -10.61 11.91
CA PRO A 288 20.01 -11.99 11.49
C PRO A 288 20.68 -12.80 12.58
N GLU A 289 20.17 -13.99 12.90
CA GLU A 289 20.89 -14.93 13.72
C GLU A 289 22.27 -15.11 13.09
N GLU A 290 23.33 -14.79 13.82
CA GLU A 290 24.68 -15.14 13.42
C GLU A 290 24.72 -16.67 13.40
N ASN A 291 24.62 -17.23 12.21
CA ASN A 291 24.92 -18.64 11.99
C ASN A 291 26.40 -18.83 12.37
N ASP A 292 26.64 -19.22 13.61
CA ASP A 292 27.88 -19.80 14.09
C ASP A 292 28.10 -21.14 13.37
N GLU A 293 28.32 -21.12 12.07
CA GLU A 293 28.99 -22.22 11.39
C GLU A 293 30.50 -22.08 11.67
N PRO A 294 31.06 -23.00 12.47
CA PRO A 294 32.50 -22.99 12.69
C PRO A 294 33.18 -23.16 11.34
N THR A 295 33.93 -22.15 10.94
CA THR A 295 34.79 -22.18 9.77
C THR A 295 35.63 -23.44 9.81
N ARG A 296 35.26 -24.45 9.01
CA ARG A 296 36.08 -25.64 8.83
C ARG A 296 37.35 -25.20 8.10
N THR A 297 38.41 -25.04 8.85
CA THR A 297 39.77 -24.88 8.34
C THR A 297 40.12 -26.17 7.56
N ILE A 298 40.12 -26.06 6.26
CA ILE A 298 40.72 -27.11 5.40
C ILE A 298 42.24 -27.01 5.61
N ARG A 299 42.78 -27.95 6.38
CA ARG A 299 44.22 -28.17 6.40
C ARG A 299 44.60 -28.87 5.11
N THR A 300 45.40 -28.21 4.29
CA THR A 300 46.19 -28.83 3.21
C THR A 300 47.26 -29.78 3.75
#